data_d50012d4ab527ee723981b0fbaf9c5f0
#
_entry.id   d50012d4ab527ee723981b0fbaf9c5f0
#
_cell.length_a   1.000
_cell.length_b   1.000
_cell.length_c   1.000
_cell.angle_alpha   90.00
_cell.angle_beta   90.00
_cell.angle_gamma   90.00
#
_symmetry.space_group_name_H-M   'P 1'
#
loop_
_entity.id
_entity.type
_entity.pdbx_description
1 polymer ?
#
loop_
_entity_poly.entity_id
_entity_poly.type
_entity_poly.pdbx_seq_one_letter_code
_entity_poly.pdbx_strand_id
1 'polypeptide(L)'
;MTDGKSTKEAVSLKIYESAEDYLEKILMLTERNGEVRSIDIATEMGVTKPSVSIAMKNLRQAGYISMDGAGYIPLEPPGLEIATRIYGRHKKLTRFFVALGVDPAVAS
;
A
#
# COMPACT_ATOMS: atom_id res chain seq x y z
N MET A 1 17.34 -16.30 -25.23
CA MET A 1 16.27 -15.58 -24.67
C MET A 1 16.53 -15.09 -23.31
N THR A 2 16.38 -13.87 -23.23
CA THR A 2 16.63 -13.16 -22.01
C THR A 2 15.40 -13.04 -21.13
N ASP A 3 14.33 -13.61 -21.61
CA ASP A 3 13.03 -13.32 -21.05
C ASP A 3 12.85 -13.79 -19.62
N GLY A 4 13.43 -14.94 -19.27
CA GLY A 4 13.30 -15.45 -17.92
C GLY A 4 13.92 -14.51 -16.90
N LYS A 5 15.07 -13.94 -17.22
CA LYS A 5 15.75 -13.04 -16.30
C LYS A 5 15.02 -11.70 -16.21
N SER A 6 14.60 -11.16 -17.36
CA SER A 6 13.83 -9.92 -17.39
C SER A 6 12.52 -10.07 -16.66
N THR A 7 11.87 -11.22 -16.80
CA THR A 7 10.61 -11.49 -16.12
C THR A 7 10.79 -11.50 -14.60
N LYS A 8 11.89 -12.10 -14.12
CA LYS A 8 12.17 -12.12 -12.69
C LYS A 8 12.39 -10.71 -12.15
N GLU A 9 13.12 -9.89 -12.88
CA GLU A 9 13.36 -8.52 -12.49
C GLU A 9 12.06 -7.72 -12.44
N ALA A 10 11.22 -7.89 -13.45
CA ALA A 10 9.93 -7.20 -13.50
C ALA A 10 9.03 -7.63 -12.35
N VAL A 11 9.00 -8.93 -12.01
CA VAL A 11 8.21 -9.43 -10.90
C VAL A 11 8.72 -8.87 -9.58
N SER A 12 10.04 -8.81 -9.39
CA SER A 12 10.63 -8.25 -8.17
C SER A 12 10.27 -6.78 -8.01
N LEU A 13 10.35 -5.98 -9.08
CA LEU A 13 9.97 -4.57 -9.04
C LEU A 13 8.49 -4.40 -8.68
N LYS A 14 7.63 -5.22 -9.26
CA LYS A 14 6.21 -5.20 -8.94
C LYS A 14 5.94 -5.54 -7.49
N ILE A 15 6.68 -6.51 -6.94
CA ILE A 15 6.55 -6.87 -5.53
C ILE A 15 6.88 -5.68 -4.64
N TYR A 16 7.97 -4.96 -4.93
CA TYR A 16 8.34 -3.78 -4.17
C TYR A 16 7.30 -2.67 -4.27
N GLU A 17 6.84 -2.37 -5.48
CA GLU A 17 5.81 -1.37 -5.68
C GLU A 17 4.54 -1.75 -4.94
N SER A 18 4.15 -3.01 -5.03
CA SER A 18 2.95 -3.49 -4.35
C SER A 18 3.07 -3.38 -2.84
N ALA A 19 4.25 -3.66 -2.27
CA ALA A 19 4.45 -3.54 -0.84
C ALA A 19 4.23 -2.10 -0.37
N GLU A 20 4.80 -1.14 -1.07
CA GLU A 20 4.61 0.27 -0.74
C GLU A 20 3.16 0.68 -0.89
N ASP A 21 2.51 0.24 -1.96
CA ASP A 21 1.10 0.53 -2.20
C ASP A 21 0.22 -0.05 -1.09
N TYR A 22 0.49 -1.27 -0.67
CA TYR A 22 -0.25 -1.88 0.42
C TYR A 22 -0.08 -1.10 1.71
N LEU A 23 1.14 -0.71 2.03
CA LEU A 23 1.41 0.05 3.26
C LEU A 23 0.69 1.41 3.23
N GLU A 24 0.71 2.09 2.09
CA GLU A 24 -0.01 3.35 1.94
C GLU A 24 -1.51 3.15 2.11
N LYS A 25 -2.06 2.12 1.50
CA LYS A 25 -3.50 1.84 1.61
C LYS A 25 -3.90 1.49 3.04
N ILE A 26 -3.06 0.76 3.75
CA ILE A 26 -3.32 0.46 5.16
C ILE A 26 -3.38 1.76 5.97
N LEU A 27 -2.46 2.67 5.75
CA LEU A 27 -2.46 3.95 6.44
C LEU A 27 -3.71 4.77 6.12
N MET A 28 -4.05 4.87 4.83
CA MET A 28 -5.24 5.60 4.39
C MET A 28 -6.51 5.04 5.02
N LEU A 29 -6.65 3.71 5.01
CA LEU A 29 -7.82 3.05 5.57
C LEU A 29 -7.85 3.18 7.09
N THR A 30 -6.71 3.13 7.75
CA THR A 30 -6.62 3.34 9.19
C THR A 30 -7.08 4.75 9.55
N GLU A 31 -6.66 5.76 8.81
CA GLU A 31 -7.09 7.14 9.05
C GLU A 31 -8.59 7.30 8.81
N ARG A 32 -9.12 6.65 7.78
CA ARG A 32 -10.53 6.78 7.41
C ARG A 32 -11.47 6.03 8.35
N ASN A 33 -11.10 4.80 8.70
CA ASN A 33 -11.99 3.87 9.42
C ASN A 33 -11.55 3.53 10.84
N GLY A 34 -10.32 3.88 11.21
CA GLY A 34 -9.74 3.54 12.50
C GLY A 34 -9.08 2.17 12.53
N GLU A 35 -9.61 1.20 11.82
CA GLU A 35 -9.09 -0.17 11.80
C GLU A 35 -9.19 -0.74 10.40
N VAL A 36 -8.28 -1.67 10.06
CA VAL A 36 -8.19 -2.23 8.71
C VAL A 36 -8.10 -3.75 8.78
N ARG A 37 -8.88 -4.41 7.93
CA ARG A 37 -8.80 -5.86 7.71
C ARG A 37 -8.40 -6.13 6.27
N SER A 38 -7.99 -7.38 6.00
CA SER A 38 -7.59 -7.79 4.64
C SER A 38 -8.68 -7.53 3.60
N ILE A 39 -9.95 -7.72 3.97
CA ILE A 39 -11.06 -7.49 3.04
C ILE A 39 -11.16 -6.02 2.64
N ASP A 40 -10.86 -5.11 3.56
CA ASP A 40 -10.90 -3.68 3.27
C ASP A 40 -9.82 -3.32 2.25
N ILE A 41 -8.64 -3.91 2.39
CA ILE A 41 -7.54 -3.70 1.46
C ILE A 41 -7.89 -4.25 0.08
N ALA A 42 -8.43 -5.47 0.04
CA ALA A 42 -8.81 -6.11 -1.22
C ALA A 42 -9.83 -5.26 -1.97
N THR A 43 -10.83 -4.75 -1.26
CA THR A 43 -11.86 -3.91 -1.85
C THR A 43 -11.28 -2.59 -2.35
N GLU A 44 -10.47 -1.94 -1.53
CA GLU A 44 -9.90 -0.63 -1.88
C GLU A 44 -8.98 -0.72 -3.09
N MET A 45 -8.16 -1.78 -3.17
CA MET A 45 -7.18 -1.92 -4.24
C MET A 45 -7.72 -2.67 -5.46
N GLY A 46 -8.90 -3.26 -5.35
CA GLY A 46 -9.47 -4.02 -6.46
C GLY A 46 -8.70 -5.30 -6.76
N VAL A 47 -8.13 -5.94 -5.74
CA VAL A 47 -7.36 -7.17 -5.90
C VAL A 47 -8.06 -8.31 -5.17
N THR A 48 -7.63 -9.55 -5.45
CA THR A 48 -8.24 -10.73 -4.86
C THR A 48 -7.81 -10.93 -3.41
N LYS A 49 -8.65 -11.61 -2.64
CA LYS A 49 -8.33 -11.95 -1.24
C LYS A 49 -7.06 -12.77 -1.11
N PRO A 50 -6.82 -13.81 -1.96
CA PRO A 50 -5.56 -14.55 -1.90
C PRO A 50 -4.33 -13.67 -2.14
N SER A 51 -4.41 -12.71 -3.05
CA SER A 51 -3.31 -11.78 -3.31
C SER A 51 -3.00 -10.95 -2.07
N VAL A 52 -4.03 -10.43 -1.41
CA VAL A 52 -3.86 -9.66 -0.18
C VAL A 52 -3.27 -10.53 0.93
N SER A 53 -3.75 -11.77 1.06
CA SER A 53 -3.24 -12.68 2.10
C SER A 53 -1.76 -12.92 1.94
N ILE A 54 -1.29 -13.13 0.72
CA ILE A 54 0.13 -13.33 0.44
C ILE A 54 0.91 -12.07 0.76
N ALA A 55 0.42 -10.92 0.33
CA ALA A 55 1.07 -9.64 0.59
C ALA A 55 1.17 -9.34 2.08
N MET A 56 0.08 -9.57 2.82
CA MET A 56 0.07 -9.33 4.27
C MET A 56 1.02 -10.26 5.00
N LYS A 57 1.10 -11.51 4.57
CA LYS A 57 2.06 -12.45 5.14
C LYS A 57 3.49 -11.96 4.95
N ASN A 58 3.81 -11.51 3.73
CA ASN A 58 5.15 -11.01 3.42
C ASN A 58 5.49 -9.75 4.21
N LEU A 59 4.55 -8.81 4.30
CA LEU A 59 4.75 -7.57 5.06
C LEU A 59 4.92 -7.84 6.55
N ARG A 60 4.18 -8.81 7.07
CA ARG A 60 4.28 -9.20 8.48
C ARG A 60 5.63 -9.86 8.77
N GLN A 61 6.10 -10.72 7.88
CA GLN A 61 7.41 -11.35 8.02
C GLN A 61 8.54 -10.32 7.97
N ALA A 62 8.35 -9.26 7.19
CA ALA A 62 9.34 -8.18 7.08
C ALA A 62 9.29 -7.22 8.27
N GLY A 63 8.28 -7.33 9.13
CA GLY A 63 8.16 -6.47 10.30
C GLY A 63 7.49 -5.13 10.06
N TYR A 64 6.82 -4.97 8.93
CA TYR A 64 6.15 -3.70 8.59
C TYR A 64 4.74 -3.61 9.15
N ILE A 65 4.10 -4.74 9.37
CA ILE A 65 2.76 -4.80 9.94
C ILE A 65 2.67 -5.94 10.94
N SER A 66 1.61 -5.94 11.73
CA SER A 66 1.24 -7.09 12.53
C SER A 66 -0.22 -7.42 12.26
N MET A 67 -0.74 -8.43 12.94
CA MET A 67 -2.16 -8.78 12.83
C MET A 67 -2.61 -9.19 14.23
N ASP A 68 -3.68 -8.58 14.70
CA ASP A 68 -4.21 -8.92 16.01
C ASP A 68 -5.16 -10.13 15.94
N GLY A 69 -5.67 -10.53 17.11
CA GLY A 69 -6.53 -11.71 17.18
C GLY A 69 -7.87 -11.55 16.49
N ALA A 70 -8.28 -10.32 16.21
CA ALA A 70 -9.54 -10.03 15.52
C ALA A 70 -9.37 -9.87 14.00
N GLY A 71 -8.11 -9.96 13.51
CA GLY A 71 -7.82 -9.83 12.10
C GLY A 71 -7.53 -8.42 11.64
N TYR A 72 -7.41 -7.47 12.56
CA TYR A 72 -7.02 -6.11 12.23
C TYR A 72 -5.52 -6.02 11.97
N ILE A 73 -5.13 -5.10 11.09
CA ILE A 73 -3.76 -5.00 10.58
C ILE A 73 -3.17 -3.63 10.96
N PRO A 74 -2.55 -3.52 12.14
CA PRO A 74 -1.86 -2.27 12.49
C PRO A 74 -0.50 -2.19 11.79
N LEU A 75 -0.10 -0.96 11.46
CA LEU A 75 1.24 -0.70 10.93
C LEU A 75 2.24 -0.69 12.10
N GLU A 76 3.35 -1.42 11.91
CA GLU A 76 4.47 -1.34 12.83
C GLU A 76 5.32 -0.11 12.50
N PRO A 77 6.20 0.36 13.41
CA PRO A 77 6.95 1.59 13.15
C PRO A 77 7.66 1.65 11.80
N PRO A 78 8.38 0.61 11.33
CA PRO A 78 9.01 0.68 10.00
C PRO A 78 8.00 0.81 8.87
N GLY A 79 6.87 0.12 8.96
CA GLY A 79 5.82 0.21 7.95
C GLY A 79 5.12 1.56 7.96
N LEU A 80 4.89 2.10 9.14
CA LEU A 80 4.29 3.42 9.29
C LEU A 80 5.19 4.50 8.69
N GLU A 81 6.49 4.39 8.89
CA GLU A 81 7.45 5.34 8.32
C GLU A 81 7.36 5.36 6.79
N ILE A 82 7.36 4.19 6.17
CA ILE A 82 7.26 4.07 4.71
C ILE A 82 5.92 4.62 4.23
N ALA A 83 4.83 4.19 4.86
CA ALA A 83 3.49 4.60 4.47
C ALA A 83 3.31 6.11 4.60
N THR A 84 3.79 6.69 5.69
CA THR A 84 3.69 8.13 5.94
C THR A 84 4.45 8.92 4.88
N ARG A 85 5.64 8.48 4.51
CA ARG A 85 6.45 9.14 3.50
C ARG A 85 5.75 9.15 2.14
N ILE A 86 5.21 8.01 1.73
CA ILE A 86 4.52 7.89 0.44
C ILE A 86 3.23 8.69 0.44
N TYR A 87 2.43 8.55 1.47
CA TYR A 87 1.15 9.25 1.60
C TYR A 87 1.36 10.76 1.68
N GLY A 88 2.37 11.20 2.43
CA GLY A 88 2.73 12.61 2.50
C GLY A 88 3.15 13.18 1.16
N ARG A 89 3.91 12.40 0.38
CA ARG A 89 4.33 12.80 -0.95
C ARG A 89 3.12 12.98 -1.87
N HIS A 90 2.17 12.06 -1.83
CA HIS A 90 0.95 12.14 -2.63
C HIS A 90 0.08 13.32 -2.21
N LYS A 91 -0.04 13.58 -0.92
CA LYS A 91 -0.78 14.74 -0.42
C LYS A 91 -0.16 16.06 -0.90
N LYS A 92 1.16 16.16 -0.87
CA LYS A 92 1.86 17.36 -1.33
C LYS A 92 1.63 17.60 -2.83
N LEU A 93 1.67 16.54 -3.63
CA LEU A 93 1.40 16.63 -5.05
C LEU A 93 -0.03 17.11 -5.31
N THR A 94 -0.99 16.55 -4.60
CA THR A 94 -2.40 16.95 -4.74
C THR A 94 -2.59 18.42 -4.43
N ARG A 95 -1.99 18.90 -3.34
CA ARG A 95 -2.06 20.31 -2.98
C ARG A 95 -1.45 21.22 -4.04
N PHE A 96 -0.34 20.79 -4.61
CA PHE A 96 0.31 21.55 -5.67
C PHE A 96 -0.60 21.69 -6.89
N PHE A 97 -1.23 20.61 -7.33
CA PHE A 97 -2.13 20.64 -8.46
C PHE A 97 -3.37 21.48 -8.19
N VAL A 98 -3.90 21.41 -6.98
CA VAL A 98 -5.05 22.25 -6.60
C VAL A 98 -4.67 23.72 -6.66
N ALA A 99 -3.49 24.08 -6.16
CA ALA A 99 -3.02 25.47 -6.20
C ALA A 99 -2.85 25.99 -7.63
N LEU A 100 -2.56 25.10 -8.58
CA LEU A 100 -2.47 25.46 -9.99
C LEU A 100 -3.82 25.45 -10.70
N GLY A 101 -4.90 25.14 -9.99
CA GLY A 101 -6.23 25.09 -10.57
C GLY A 101 -6.56 23.77 -11.26
N VAL A 102 -5.79 22.73 -11.01
CA VAL A 102 -6.03 21.40 -11.57
C VAL A 102 -6.91 20.61 -10.64
N ASP A 103 -7.95 19.96 -11.19
CA ASP A 103 -8.82 19.09 -10.41
C ASP A 103 -8.04 17.86 -9.94
N PRO A 104 -7.98 17.59 -8.62
CA PRO A 104 -7.27 16.41 -8.10
C PRO A 104 -7.77 15.09 -8.68
N ALA A 105 -9.06 14.99 -9.01
CA ALA A 105 -9.62 13.77 -9.60
C ALA A 105 -9.05 13.52 -10.99
N VAL A 106 -8.69 14.55 -11.72
CA VAL A 106 -8.05 14.44 -13.03
C VAL A 106 -6.56 14.15 -12.88
N ALA A 107 -5.93 14.74 -11.86
CA ALA A 107 -4.51 14.58 -11.62
C ALA A 107 -4.16 13.21 -11.07
N SER A 108 -5.09 12.55 -10.43
CA SER A 108 -4.86 11.21 -9.91
C SER A 108 -5.12 10.16 -10.98
#